data_50d8635e204d9989e8235fdf93eb86f1
#
_entry.id   50d8635e204d9989e8235fdf93eb86f1
#
_cell.length_a   1.000
_cell.length_b   1.000
_cell.length_c   1.000
_cell.angle_alpha   90.00
_cell.angle_beta   90.00
_cell.angle_gamma   90.00
#
_symmetry.space_group_name_H-M   'P 1'
#
loop_
_entity.id
_entity.type
_entity.pdbx_description
1 polymer ?
#
loop_
_entity_poly.entity_id
_entity_poly.type
_entity_poly.pdbx_seq_one_letter_code
_entity_poly.pdbx_strand_id
1 'polypeptide(L)'
;NDSYWEGSDPNIQEYPVFKVDSSTYCILYIKFFTDKLFHSMIFDMASILSKKQQIKGTPGQVYVQLKQMIGQRFTEKYLFYLIMKGILTDKRYQIWTGEQLKQSYGDGMPDMIAIKAQRVFVFEFKDVQLSAKVKESGDFDTIISKINLELVQTEKGKPKGVTQIANVIEKRLEKLLPSNEKFKIYPVLVYTESSFDLEGINYYLNNKFREILSSRNIDDNFCIKDLVLVNLETLFMFDRAFRDHKLKFDVLINDFLSYKTNKIEHGSVPFNKFLFQRGKAKGYFYKSSGIVRET
;
A
#
# COMPACT_ATOMS: atom_id res chain seq x y z
N ASN A 1 28.76 -22.27 -24.11
CA ASN A 1 29.26 -21.71 -22.84
C ASN A 1 28.18 -21.82 -21.78
N ASP A 2 28.06 -23.05 -21.22
CA ASP A 2 27.03 -23.44 -20.27
C ASP A 2 27.43 -23.15 -18.81
N SER A 3 28.36 -22.24 -18.57
CA SER A 3 28.93 -21.97 -17.25
C SER A 3 28.20 -20.91 -16.43
N TYR A 4 27.01 -20.46 -16.86
CA TYR A 4 26.26 -19.41 -16.13
C TYR A 4 25.28 -19.91 -15.08
N TRP A 5 25.15 -21.25 -14.88
CA TRP A 5 24.12 -21.84 -14.03
C TRP A 5 24.67 -22.69 -12.87
N GLU A 6 25.96 -22.58 -12.57
CA GLU A 6 26.51 -23.25 -11.39
C GLU A 6 26.34 -22.37 -10.14
N GLY A 7 25.30 -22.63 -9.36
CA GLY A 7 25.34 -22.47 -7.92
C GLY A 7 24.65 -21.30 -7.27
N SER A 8 23.94 -20.42 -7.96
CA SER A 8 23.02 -19.49 -7.30
C SER A 8 21.84 -19.18 -8.22
N ASP A 9 20.64 -19.23 -7.67
CA ASP A 9 19.45 -18.76 -8.39
C ASP A 9 19.70 -17.34 -8.88
N PRO A 10 19.50 -17.06 -10.20
CA PRO A 10 19.71 -15.72 -10.70
C PRO A 10 18.78 -14.79 -9.96
N ASN A 11 19.35 -13.79 -9.28
CA ASN A 11 18.57 -12.78 -8.61
C ASN A 11 17.84 -11.93 -9.67
N ILE A 12 16.61 -12.33 -10.02
CA ILE A 12 15.77 -11.67 -11.03
C ILE A 12 15.55 -10.20 -10.67
N GLN A 13 15.57 -9.86 -9.38
CA GLN A 13 15.46 -8.47 -8.92
C GLN A 13 16.71 -7.67 -9.27
N GLU A 14 17.87 -8.31 -9.20
CA GLU A 14 19.15 -7.66 -9.55
C GLU A 14 19.37 -7.59 -11.05
N TYR A 15 18.97 -8.65 -11.78
CA TYR A 15 19.14 -8.79 -13.21
C TYR A 15 17.79 -9.03 -13.92
N PRO A 16 16.92 -8.01 -14.01
CA PRO A 16 15.56 -8.17 -14.54
C PRO A 16 15.51 -8.31 -16.07
N VAL A 17 16.66 -8.23 -16.73
CA VAL A 17 16.79 -8.34 -18.20
C VAL A 17 17.70 -9.51 -18.55
N PHE A 18 17.19 -10.40 -19.37
CA PHE A 18 17.93 -11.56 -19.88
C PHE A 18 18.31 -11.37 -21.35
N LYS A 19 19.55 -11.64 -21.71
CA LYS A 19 20.00 -11.62 -23.09
C LYS A 19 19.72 -12.95 -23.75
N VAL A 20 18.85 -12.97 -24.75
CA VAL A 20 18.43 -14.19 -25.47
C VAL A 20 19.45 -14.54 -26.56
N ASP A 21 19.91 -13.53 -27.33
CA ASP A 21 20.91 -13.67 -28.40
C ASP A 21 21.76 -12.37 -28.56
N SER A 22 22.50 -12.24 -29.64
CA SER A 22 23.40 -11.08 -29.85
C SER A 22 22.67 -9.73 -29.87
N SER A 23 21.38 -9.69 -30.21
CA SER A 23 20.61 -8.47 -30.43
C SER A 23 19.28 -8.44 -29.66
N THR A 24 18.86 -9.57 -29.09
CA THR A 24 17.54 -9.71 -28.43
C THR A 24 17.69 -9.77 -26.90
N TYR A 25 16.90 -8.97 -26.22
CA TYR A 25 16.80 -8.96 -24.76
C TYR A 25 15.36 -9.20 -24.32
N CYS A 26 15.18 -9.97 -23.27
CA CYS A 26 13.89 -10.25 -22.64
C CYS A 26 13.83 -9.62 -21.25
N ILE A 27 12.80 -8.86 -20.96
CA ILE A 27 12.51 -8.39 -19.59
C ILE A 27 11.79 -9.52 -18.87
N LEU A 28 12.45 -10.13 -17.89
CA LEU A 28 11.92 -11.27 -17.16
C LEU A 28 10.70 -10.88 -16.29
N TYR A 29 10.74 -9.70 -15.70
CA TYR A 29 9.64 -9.16 -14.92
C TYR A 29 9.63 -7.64 -14.95
N ILE A 30 8.63 -7.07 -15.61
CA ILE A 30 8.55 -5.63 -15.88
C ILE A 30 8.61 -4.76 -14.61
N LYS A 31 8.00 -5.23 -13.52
CA LYS A 31 8.01 -4.50 -12.25
C LYS A 31 9.43 -4.37 -11.68
N PHE A 32 10.19 -5.46 -11.63
CA PHE A 32 11.58 -5.41 -11.15
C PHE A 32 12.45 -4.52 -12.05
N PHE A 33 12.20 -4.54 -13.35
CA PHE A 33 12.88 -3.68 -14.28
C PHE A 33 12.59 -2.19 -14.02
N THR A 34 11.33 -1.82 -13.84
CA THR A 34 10.94 -0.43 -13.54
C THR A 34 11.43 0.02 -12.16
N ASP A 35 11.33 -0.84 -11.15
CA ASP A 35 11.84 -0.57 -9.81
C ASP A 35 13.36 -0.36 -9.84
N LYS A 36 14.10 -1.18 -10.62
CA LYS A 36 15.55 -1.04 -10.79
C LYS A 36 15.91 0.29 -11.43
N LEU A 37 15.22 0.70 -12.49
CA LEU A 37 15.43 1.99 -13.12
C LEU A 37 15.20 3.14 -12.14
N PHE A 38 14.07 3.13 -11.41
CA PHE A 38 13.74 4.17 -10.46
C PHE A 38 14.77 4.27 -9.32
N HIS A 39 15.15 3.15 -8.72
CA HIS A 39 16.15 3.13 -7.65
C HIS A 39 17.53 3.54 -8.15
N SER A 40 17.95 3.12 -9.36
CA SER A 40 19.21 3.55 -9.95
C SER A 40 19.26 5.05 -10.16
N MET A 41 18.18 5.65 -10.68
CA MET A 41 18.11 7.11 -10.86
C MET A 41 18.26 7.87 -9.53
N ILE A 42 17.59 7.42 -8.47
CA ILE A 42 17.71 8.04 -7.13
C ILE A 42 19.13 7.85 -6.59
N PHE A 43 19.73 6.66 -6.80
CA PHE A 43 21.08 6.37 -6.33
C PHE A 43 22.14 7.20 -7.06
N ASP A 44 22.02 7.37 -8.37
CA ASP A 44 22.90 8.22 -9.16
C ASP A 44 22.79 9.68 -8.71
N MET A 45 21.57 10.17 -8.47
CA MET A 45 21.34 11.50 -7.94
C MET A 45 21.96 11.66 -6.54
N ALA A 46 21.82 10.67 -5.66
CA ALA A 46 22.44 10.66 -4.34
C ALA A 46 23.97 10.70 -4.43
N SER A 47 24.57 9.95 -5.35
CA SER A 47 26.01 9.94 -5.59
C SER A 47 26.53 11.31 -6.03
N ILE A 48 25.81 11.96 -6.95
CA ILE A 48 26.16 13.31 -7.43
C ILE A 48 26.06 14.34 -6.29
N LEU A 49 24.98 14.32 -5.54
CA LEU A 49 24.75 15.28 -4.44
C LEU A 49 25.74 15.10 -3.30
N SER A 50 26.11 13.86 -2.99
CA SER A 50 27.15 13.54 -2.01
C SER A 50 28.54 14.04 -2.46
N LYS A 51 28.93 13.75 -3.73
CA LYS A 51 30.21 14.20 -4.29
C LYS A 51 30.32 15.74 -4.35
N LYS A 52 29.22 16.41 -4.67
CA LYS A 52 29.17 17.89 -4.71
C LYS A 52 29.01 18.51 -3.31
N GLN A 53 28.98 17.72 -2.24
CA GLN A 53 28.75 18.15 -0.86
C GLN A 53 27.46 18.97 -0.66
N GLN A 54 26.48 18.83 -1.56
CA GLN A 54 25.18 19.51 -1.46
C GLN A 54 24.29 18.87 -0.40
N ILE A 55 24.46 17.57 -0.16
CA ILE A 55 23.87 16.85 0.98
C ILE A 55 25.01 16.10 1.69
N LYS A 56 25.12 16.30 3.00
CA LYS A 56 26.15 15.62 3.81
C LYS A 56 25.84 14.11 3.96
N GLY A 57 26.83 13.27 3.76
CA GLY A 57 26.77 11.83 3.96
C GLY A 57 27.37 11.04 2.80
N THR A 58 27.51 9.74 3.01
CA THR A 58 27.88 8.79 1.94
C THR A 58 26.74 8.68 0.92
N PRO A 59 26.99 8.22 -0.34
CA PRO A 59 25.93 8.04 -1.33
C PRO A 59 24.72 7.23 -0.81
N GLY A 60 24.97 6.17 -0.03
CA GLY A 60 23.90 5.38 0.59
C GLY A 60 23.07 6.14 1.62
N GLN A 61 23.71 6.97 2.46
CA GLN A 61 23.00 7.83 3.43
C GLN A 61 22.20 8.91 2.72
N VAL A 62 22.75 9.52 1.68
CA VAL A 62 22.05 10.52 0.86
C VAL A 62 20.88 9.88 0.11
N TYR A 63 21.04 8.65 -0.39
CA TYR A 63 19.93 7.90 -1.00
C TYR A 63 18.75 7.73 -0.02
N VAL A 64 19.01 7.32 1.22
CA VAL A 64 17.96 7.16 2.25
C VAL A 64 17.25 8.50 2.52
N GLN A 65 18.02 9.61 2.63
CA GLN A 65 17.45 10.93 2.84
C GLN A 65 16.58 11.39 1.66
N LEU A 66 17.06 11.21 0.43
CA LEU A 66 16.29 11.54 -0.79
C LEU A 66 15.00 10.71 -0.87
N LYS A 67 15.10 9.42 -0.59
CA LYS A 67 13.95 8.54 -0.61
C LYS A 67 12.90 8.93 0.43
N GLN A 68 13.32 9.26 1.67
CA GLN A 68 12.42 9.79 2.68
C GLN A 68 11.75 11.11 2.24
N MET A 69 12.53 12.01 1.64
CA MET A 69 12.00 13.29 1.17
C MET A 69 10.99 13.10 0.04
N ILE A 70 11.26 12.19 -0.92
CA ILE A 70 10.32 11.84 -2.00
C ILE A 70 9.06 11.22 -1.40
N GLY A 71 9.20 10.25 -0.49
CA GLY A 71 8.08 9.61 0.20
C GLY A 71 7.18 10.62 0.89
N GLN A 72 7.76 11.47 1.75
CA GLN A 72 6.99 12.44 2.53
C GLN A 72 6.39 13.58 1.70
N ARG A 73 7.14 14.12 0.74
CA ARG A 73 6.71 15.32 0.00
C ARG A 73 5.91 15.02 -1.25
N PHE A 74 6.24 13.94 -1.95
CA PHE A 74 5.59 13.57 -3.20
C PHE A 74 4.61 12.44 -3.01
N THR A 75 5.03 11.28 -2.48
CA THR A 75 4.19 10.09 -2.43
C THR A 75 3.03 10.27 -1.46
N GLU A 76 3.29 10.69 -0.22
CA GLU A 76 2.27 10.88 0.81
C GLU A 76 1.40 12.12 0.56
N LYS A 77 2.03 13.28 0.32
CA LYS A 77 1.30 14.56 0.23
C LYS A 77 0.66 14.85 -1.12
N TYR A 78 1.09 14.19 -2.19
CA TYR A 78 0.59 14.48 -3.52
C TYR A 78 0.04 13.24 -4.22
N LEU A 79 0.87 12.22 -4.45
CA LEU A 79 0.50 11.06 -5.27
C LEU A 79 -0.65 10.26 -4.65
N PHE A 80 -0.60 10.00 -3.35
CA PHE A 80 -1.67 9.32 -2.62
C PHE A 80 -3.01 10.03 -2.81
N TYR A 81 -3.07 11.34 -2.58
CA TYR A 81 -4.31 12.10 -2.74
C TYR A 81 -4.78 12.17 -4.19
N LEU A 82 -3.87 12.32 -5.14
CA LEU A 82 -4.20 12.35 -6.57
C LEU A 82 -4.88 11.04 -7.00
N ILE A 83 -4.31 9.90 -6.62
CA ILE A 83 -4.86 8.58 -6.93
C ILE A 83 -6.20 8.40 -6.21
N MET A 84 -6.27 8.66 -4.91
CA MET A 84 -7.50 8.48 -4.15
C MET A 84 -8.64 9.37 -4.65
N LYS A 85 -8.36 10.58 -5.09
CA LYS A 85 -9.33 11.46 -5.74
C LYS A 85 -9.86 10.88 -7.06
N GLY A 86 -9.01 10.19 -7.82
CA GLY A 86 -9.39 9.44 -9.02
C GLY A 86 -10.23 8.19 -8.72
N ILE A 87 -10.06 7.59 -7.54
CA ILE A 87 -10.75 6.37 -7.09
C ILE A 87 -12.13 6.71 -6.47
N LEU A 88 -12.19 7.74 -5.65
CA LEU A 88 -13.40 8.16 -4.91
C LEU A 88 -14.23 9.16 -5.75
N THR A 89 -14.57 8.79 -6.98
CA THR A 89 -15.22 9.65 -7.97
C THR A 89 -16.72 9.90 -7.72
N ASP A 90 -17.37 9.13 -6.85
CA ASP A 90 -18.77 9.32 -6.52
C ASP A 90 -18.97 10.65 -5.76
N LYS A 91 -19.74 11.59 -6.32
CA LYS A 91 -20.00 12.92 -5.74
C LYS A 91 -20.61 12.89 -4.34
N ARG A 92 -21.11 11.74 -3.89
CA ARG A 92 -21.65 11.57 -2.54
C ARG A 92 -20.57 11.35 -1.47
N TYR A 93 -19.30 11.15 -1.87
CA TYR A 93 -18.22 11.16 -0.92
C TYR A 93 -17.94 12.56 -0.41
N GLN A 94 -17.91 12.69 0.92
CA GLN A 94 -17.29 13.81 1.60
C GLN A 94 -15.87 13.37 1.96
N ILE A 95 -14.87 14.07 1.44
CA ILE A 95 -13.45 13.68 1.57
C ILE A 95 -12.73 14.79 2.33
N TRP A 96 -11.99 14.40 3.37
CA TRP A 96 -11.07 15.26 4.10
C TRP A 96 -9.66 14.70 4.03
N THR A 97 -8.73 15.53 3.62
CA THR A 97 -7.30 15.22 3.65
C THR A 97 -6.75 15.33 5.07
N GLY A 98 -5.65 14.65 5.37
CA GLY A 98 -5.00 14.71 6.67
C GLY A 98 -4.63 16.15 7.08
N GLU A 99 -4.28 17.01 6.12
CA GLU A 99 -4.00 18.43 6.38
C GLU A 99 -5.24 19.19 6.84
N GLN A 100 -6.37 19.03 6.15
CA GLN A 100 -7.66 19.61 6.55
C GLN A 100 -8.11 19.11 7.92
N LEU A 101 -7.98 17.79 8.15
CA LEU A 101 -8.32 17.16 9.43
C LEU A 101 -7.44 17.70 10.55
N LYS A 102 -6.14 17.84 10.33
CA LYS A 102 -5.20 18.38 11.30
C LYS A 102 -5.50 19.85 11.64
N GLN A 103 -5.83 20.66 10.64
CA GLN A 103 -6.21 22.06 10.86
C GLN A 103 -7.48 22.20 11.70
N SER A 104 -8.46 21.32 11.49
CA SER A 104 -9.77 21.40 12.17
C SER A 104 -9.78 20.70 13.54
N TYR A 105 -9.02 19.60 13.71
CA TYR A 105 -9.14 18.71 14.87
C TYR A 105 -7.79 18.44 15.59
N GLY A 106 -6.69 19.04 15.12
CA GLY A 106 -5.36 18.87 15.70
C GLY A 106 -4.62 17.60 15.26
N ASP A 107 -3.49 17.33 15.91
CA ASP A 107 -2.64 16.18 15.60
C ASP A 107 -3.30 14.82 15.92
N GLY A 108 -2.80 13.77 15.28
CA GLY A 108 -3.27 12.38 15.47
C GLY A 108 -4.48 12.02 14.62
N MET A 109 -4.75 12.81 13.57
CA MET A 109 -5.73 12.48 12.54
C MET A 109 -5.09 11.54 11.49
N PRO A 110 -5.92 10.76 10.76
CA PRO A 110 -5.43 9.90 9.69
C PRO A 110 -5.06 10.73 8.45
N ASP A 111 -4.39 10.09 7.48
CA ASP A 111 -4.01 10.77 6.24
C ASP A 111 -5.23 11.17 5.38
N MET A 112 -6.32 10.42 5.45
CA MET A 112 -7.58 10.79 4.78
C MET A 112 -8.78 10.13 5.45
N ILE A 113 -9.92 10.84 5.44
CA ILE A 113 -11.23 10.26 5.74
C ILE A 113 -12.15 10.51 4.54
N ALA A 114 -12.91 9.48 4.15
CA ALA A 114 -13.97 9.60 3.16
C ALA A 114 -15.28 9.04 3.71
N ILE A 115 -16.35 9.85 3.70
CA ILE A 115 -17.67 9.47 4.20
C ILE A 115 -18.65 9.43 3.04
N LYS A 116 -19.45 8.34 2.99
CA LYS A 116 -20.55 8.19 2.04
C LYS A 116 -21.73 7.55 2.75
N ALA A 117 -22.76 8.36 3.04
CA ALA A 117 -23.84 7.98 3.95
C ALA A 117 -23.27 7.46 5.29
N GLN A 118 -23.73 6.32 5.81
CA GLN A 118 -23.22 5.73 7.05
C GLN A 118 -21.93 4.89 6.88
N ARG A 119 -21.15 5.07 5.79
CA ARG A 119 -19.88 4.39 5.55
C ARG A 119 -18.73 5.36 5.71
N VAL A 120 -17.84 5.08 6.63
CA VAL A 120 -16.65 5.91 6.92
C VAL A 120 -15.41 5.10 6.59
N PHE A 121 -14.61 5.57 5.66
CA PHE A 121 -13.33 5.00 5.29
C PHE A 121 -12.23 5.80 5.97
N VAL A 122 -11.45 5.14 6.82
CA VAL A 122 -10.30 5.74 7.50
C VAL A 122 -9.05 5.22 6.83
N PHE A 123 -8.34 6.12 6.12
CA PHE A 123 -7.13 5.77 5.39
C PHE A 123 -5.89 6.24 6.14
N GLU A 124 -4.96 5.32 6.30
CA GLU A 124 -3.60 5.61 6.72
C GLU A 124 -2.65 5.17 5.63
N PHE A 125 -1.74 6.02 5.21
CA PHE A 125 -0.78 5.75 4.16
C PHE A 125 0.62 5.48 4.72
N LYS A 126 1.32 4.49 4.17
CA LYS A 126 2.68 4.13 4.56
C LYS A 126 3.56 3.89 3.34
N ASP A 127 4.52 4.79 3.13
CA ASP A 127 5.60 4.60 2.15
C ASP A 127 6.82 3.97 2.85
N VAL A 128 6.69 2.70 3.17
CA VAL A 128 7.71 1.90 3.88
C VAL A 128 8.21 0.77 3.00
N GLN A 129 9.46 0.34 3.22
CA GLN A 129 10.08 -0.76 2.48
C GLN A 129 10.71 -1.78 3.43
N LEU A 130 10.61 -3.04 3.06
CA LEU A 130 11.46 -4.08 3.62
C LEU A 130 12.84 -4.04 2.94
N SER A 131 13.92 -4.05 3.73
CA SER A 131 15.28 -4.12 3.16
C SER A 131 15.51 -5.44 2.44
N ALA A 132 16.40 -5.45 1.44
CA ALA A 132 16.79 -6.67 0.74
C ALA A 132 17.19 -7.78 1.71
N LYS A 133 18.03 -7.46 2.72
CA LYS A 133 18.43 -8.39 3.75
C LYS A 133 17.27 -9.08 4.48
N VAL A 134 16.19 -8.36 4.75
CA VAL A 134 14.98 -8.92 5.39
C VAL A 134 14.22 -9.81 4.41
N LYS A 135 14.07 -9.37 3.15
CA LYS A 135 13.36 -10.15 2.10
C LYS A 135 14.09 -11.47 1.79
N GLU A 136 15.41 -11.43 1.76
CA GLU A 136 16.28 -12.56 1.41
C GLU A 136 16.60 -13.47 2.60
N SER A 137 16.23 -13.08 3.83
CA SER A 137 16.52 -13.90 5.02
C SER A 137 15.85 -15.28 4.99
N GLY A 138 14.70 -15.39 4.29
CA GLY A 138 13.86 -16.60 4.34
C GLY A 138 13.31 -16.91 5.73
N ASP A 139 13.59 -16.06 6.73
CA ASP A 139 13.14 -16.23 8.10
C ASP A 139 11.85 -15.46 8.35
N PHE A 140 10.80 -16.23 8.62
CA PHE A 140 9.45 -15.70 8.84
C PHE A 140 9.39 -14.75 10.05
N ASP A 141 10.07 -15.08 11.15
CA ASP A 141 10.03 -14.27 12.37
C ASP A 141 10.70 -12.91 12.16
N THR A 142 11.82 -12.88 11.44
CA THR A 142 12.49 -11.64 11.03
C THR A 142 11.58 -10.77 10.16
N ILE A 143 10.89 -11.37 9.19
CA ILE A 143 9.97 -10.65 8.30
C ILE A 143 8.80 -10.08 9.10
N ILE A 144 8.16 -10.89 9.95
CA ILE A 144 7.02 -10.46 10.78
C ILE A 144 7.43 -9.39 11.79
N SER A 145 8.58 -9.53 12.43
CA SER A 145 9.12 -8.51 13.35
C SER A 145 9.30 -7.18 12.62
N LYS A 146 9.84 -7.20 11.41
CA LYS A 146 10.01 -5.98 10.61
C LYS A 146 8.68 -5.38 10.16
N ILE A 147 7.70 -6.20 9.76
CA ILE A 147 6.33 -5.75 9.44
C ILE A 147 5.71 -5.04 10.65
N ASN A 148 5.85 -5.61 11.86
CA ASN A 148 5.35 -4.98 13.08
C ASN A 148 6.00 -3.62 13.33
N LEU A 149 7.32 -3.52 13.18
CA LEU A 149 8.06 -2.27 13.36
C LEU A 149 7.66 -1.18 12.35
N GLU A 150 7.31 -1.57 11.14
CA GLU A 150 6.96 -0.62 10.08
C GLU A 150 5.46 -0.27 10.05
N LEU A 151 4.58 -1.22 10.37
CA LEU A 151 3.13 -1.04 10.17
C LEU A 151 2.30 -1.05 11.45
N VAL A 152 2.83 -1.52 12.58
CA VAL A 152 2.07 -1.59 13.85
C VAL A 152 2.59 -0.56 14.85
N GLN A 153 3.84 -0.68 15.29
CA GLN A 153 4.47 0.23 16.24
C GLN A 153 6.00 0.14 16.21
N THR A 154 6.68 1.22 16.58
CA THR A 154 8.14 1.22 16.73
C THR A 154 8.58 0.41 17.95
N GLU A 155 9.87 0.10 18.07
CA GLU A 155 10.47 -0.53 19.26
C GLU A 155 10.16 0.23 20.57
N LYS A 156 10.03 1.54 20.50
CA LYS A 156 9.67 2.43 21.62
C LYS A 156 8.15 2.54 21.83
N GLY A 157 7.34 1.69 21.20
CA GLY A 157 5.90 1.69 21.31
C GLY A 157 5.18 2.87 20.60
N LYS A 158 5.88 3.68 19.79
CA LYS A 158 5.21 4.75 19.03
C LYS A 158 4.28 4.13 17.97
N PRO A 159 2.99 4.51 17.95
CA PRO A 159 2.01 4.02 17.00
C PRO A 159 2.44 4.21 15.55
N LYS A 160 2.19 3.21 14.72
CA LYS A 160 2.30 3.26 13.26
C LYS A 160 1.02 2.70 12.62
N GLY A 161 0.83 2.87 11.37
CA GLY A 161 -0.23 2.36 10.49
C GLY A 161 -1.46 1.79 11.20
N VAL A 162 -1.40 0.51 11.53
CA VAL A 162 -2.51 -0.23 12.18
C VAL A 162 -2.93 0.40 13.50
N THR A 163 -1.95 0.71 14.37
CA THR A 163 -2.22 1.33 15.69
C THR A 163 -2.70 2.78 15.53
N GLN A 164 -2.23 3.52 14.52
CA GLN A 164 -2.71 4.86 14.24
C GLN A 164 -4.18 4.85 13.83
N ILE A 165 -4.59 3.94 12.93
CA ILE A 165 -6.00 3.75 12.55
C ILE A 165 -6.86 3.44 13.79
N ALA A 166 -6.41 2.52 14.64
CA ALA A 166 -7.14 2.18 15.87
C ALA A 166 -7.27 3.38 16.83
N ASN A 167 -6.21 4.21 16.96
CA ASN A 167 -6.24 5.45 17.74
C ASN A 167 -7.26 6.47 17.20
N VAL A 168 -7.33 6.59 15.87
CA VAL A 168 -8.31 7.48 15.23
C VAL A 168 -9.74 7.02 15.53
N ILE A 169 -10.00 5.73 15.39
CA ILE A 169 -11.34 5.15 15.64
C ILE A 169 -11.77 5.38 17.09
N GLU A 170 -10.87 5.15 18.06
CA GLU A 170 -11.16 5.32 19.48
C GLU A 170 -11.33 6.79 19.89
N LYS A 171 -10.48 7.71 19.38
CA LYS A 171 -10.30 9.03 20.01
C LYS A 171 -10.73 10.20 19.12
N ARG A 172 -11.03 9.97 17.85
CA ARG A 172 -11.21 11.05 16.90
C ARG A 172 -12.51 10.99 16.13
N LEU A 173 -13.01 9.79 15.77
CA LEU A 173 -14.19 9.68 14.91
C LEU A 173 -15.45 10.26 15.55
N GLU A 174 -15.63 10.12 16.86
CA GLU A 174 -16.77 10.71 17.59
C GLU A 174 -16.86 12.23 17.45
N LYS A 175 -15.72 12.92 17.21
CA LYS A 175 -15.66 14.36 16.98
C LYS A 175 -16.09 14.79 15.58
N LEU A 176 -16.06 13.84 14.65
CA LEU A 176 -16.36 14.04 13.23
C LEU A 176 -17.75 13.59 12.84
N LEU A 177 -18.32 12.66 13.59
CA LEU A 177 -19.54 11.97 13.24
C LEU A 177 -20.67 12.34 14.23
N PRO A 178 -21.93 12.45 13.75
CA PRO A 178 -23.07 12.65 14.63
C PRO A 178 -23.21 11.49 15.64
N SER A 179 -23.44 11.82 16.92
CA SER A 179 -23.52 10.84 18.01
C SER A 179 -24.78 9.97 18.01
N ASN A 180 -25.81 10.37 17.25
CA ASN A 180 -27.11 9.70 17.18
C ASN A 180 -27.25 8.76 15.97
N GLU A 181 -26.21 8.60 15.17
CA GLU A 181 -26.22 7.75 13.99
C GLU A 181 -25.26 6.56 14.12
N LYS A 182 -25.61 5.45 13.47
CA LYS A 182 -24.75 4.26 13.39
C LYS A 182 -23.91 4.31 12.13
N PHE A 183 -22.60 4.09 12.28
CA PHE A 183 -21.64 4.11 11.18
C PHE A 183 -20.93 2.77 10.99
N LYS A 184 -20.70 2.40 9.73
CA LYS A 184 -19.81 1.30 9.35
C LYS A 184 -18.43 1.88 9.07
N ILE A 185 -17.46 1.55 9.92
CA ILE A 185 -16.09 2.05 9.82
C ILE A 185 -15.24 1.04 9.04
N TYR A 186 -14.62 1.49 7.98
CA TYR A 186 -13.75 0.72 7.11
C TYR A 186 -12.30 1.18 7.30
N PRO A 187 -11.50 0.49 8.10
CA PRO A 187 -10.08 0.78 8.25
C PRO A 187 -9.32 0.33 7.01
N VAL A 188 -8.55 1.22 6.39
CA VAL A 188 -7.80 0.96 5.16
C VAL A 188 -6.36 1.42 5.35
N LEU A 189 -5.41 0.48 5.33
CA LEU A 189 -3.99 0.77 5.31
C LEU A 189 -3.49 0.74 3.87
N VAL A 190 -3.09 1.90 3.35
CA VAL A 190 -2.57 2.05 2.00
C VAL A 190 -1.04 2.05 2.04
N TYR A 191 -0.41 1.32 1.12
CA TYR A 191 1.05 1.20 1.05
C TYR A 191 1.54 1.14 -0.41
N THR A 192 2.86 1.28 -0.62
CA THR A 192 3.50 1.26 -1.94
C THR A 192 4.33 0.01 -2.20
N GLU A 193 4.87 -0.62 -1.17
CA GLU A 193 5.81 -1.75 -1.29
C GLU A 193 5.11 -3.08 -1.59
N SER A 194 5.41 -3.67 -2.75
CA SER A 194 4.79 -4.93 -3.18
C SER A 194 5.12 -6.16 -2.30
N SER A 195 6.13 -6.07 -1.44
CA SER A 195 6.43 -7.14 -0.47
C SER A 195 5.30 -7.34 0.54
N PHE A 196 4.40 -6.39 0.70
CA PHE A 196 3.20 -6.54 1.54
C PHE A 196 2.00 -7.15 0.80
N ASP A 197 2.13 -7.41 -0.51
CA ASP A 197 1.11 -8.08 -1.33
C ASP A 197 1.13 -9.62 -1.17
N LEU A 198 1.86 -10.16 -0.20
CA LEU A 198 1.96 -11.58 0.06
C LEU A 198 0.70 -12.11 0.74
N GLU A 199 0.38 -13.38 0.45
CA GLU A 199 -0.71 -14.10 1.11
C GLU A 199 -0.48 -14.16 2.63
N GLY A 200 -1.54 -13.96 3.39
CA GLY A 200 -1.51 -13.97 4.85
C GLY A 200 -1.17 -12.63 5.52
N ILE A 201 -0.48 -11.69 4.86
CA ILE A 201 -0.10 -10.40 5.49
C ILE A 201 -1.35 -9.61 5.91
N ASN A 202 -2.36 -9.50 5.05
CA ASN A 202 -3.60 -8.81 5.42
C ASN A 202 -4.31 -9.51 6.59
N TYR A 203 -4.34 -10.84 6.59
CA TYR A 203 -4.92 -11.62 7.69
C TYR A 203 -4.17 -11.35 9.00
N TYR A 204 -2.85 -11.43 8.98
CA TYR A 204 -2.00 -11.16 10.14
C TYR A 204 -2.23 -9.76 10.72
N LEU A 205 -2.17 -8.72 9.89
CA LEU A 205 -2.34 -7.34 10.33
C LEU A 205 -3.78 -7.03 10.77
N ASN A 206 -4.78 -7.69 10.17
CA ASN A 206 -6.15 -7.59 10.65
C ASN A 206 -6.31 -8.22 12.05
N ASN A 207 -5.67 -9.36 12.32
CA ASN A 207 -5.70 -9.95 13.66
C ASN A 207 -5.02 -9.03 14.69
N LYS A 208 -3.86 -8.42 14.36
CA LYS A 208 -3.24 -7.40 15.20
C LYS A 208 -4.14 -6.19 15.42
N PHE A 209 -4.83 -5.73 14.39
CA PHE A 209 -5.80 -4.65 14.52
C PHE A 209 -6.95 -5.01 15.48
N ARG A 210 -7.51 -6.22 15.35
CA ARG A 210 -8.57 -6.71 16.24
C ARG A 210 -8.09 -6.86 17.69
N GLU A 211 -6.88 -7.38 17.87
CA GLU A 211 -6.22 -7.48 19.19
C GLU A 211 -6.08 -6.09 19.83
N ILE A 212 -5.62 -5.09 19.09
CA ILE A 212 -5.51 -3.71 19.57
C ILE A 212 -6.89 -3.14 19.92
N LEU A 213 -7.91 -3.35 19.09
CA LEU A 213 -9.25 -2.84 19.35
C LEU A 213 -9.92 -3.48 20.57
N SER A 214 -9.66 -4.76 20.84
CA SER A 214 -10.29 -5.48 21.95
C SER A 214 -9.97 -4.89 23.33
N SER A 215 -8.87 -4.15 23.45
CA SER A 215 -8.43 -3.47 24.67
C SER A 215 -8.88 -2.01 24.75
N ARG A 216 -9.76 -1.54 23.83
CA ARG A 216 -10.14 -0.13 23.69
C ARG A 216 -11.62 0.09 23.95
N ASN A 217 -11.92 1.30 24.38
CA ASN A 217 -13.30 1.75 24.52
C ASN A 217 -13.76 2.34 23.17
N ILE A 218 -14.56 1.59 22.43
CA ILE A 218 -15.08 1.99 21.12
C ILE A 218 -16.56 2.35 21.28
N ASP A 219 -16.98 3.44 20.63
CA ASP A 219 -18.38 3.87 20.59
C ASP A 219 -19.26 2.76 19.98
N ASP A 220 -20.34 2.40 20.69
CA ASP A 220 -21.31 1.37 20.30
C ASP A 220 -22.02 1.68 18.96
N ASN A 221 -21.98 2.94 18.52
CA ASN A 221 -22.49 3.35 17.21
C ASN A 221 -21.56 2.96 16.05
N PHE A 222 -20.34 2.48 16.33
CA PHE A 222 -19.36 2.12 15.31
C PHE A 222 -19.33 0.61 15.06
N CYS A 223 -19.84 0.20 13.89
CA CYS A 223 -19.65 -1.16 13.38
C CYS A 223 -18.33 -1.24 12.62
N ILE A 224 -17.23 -1.61 13.31
CA ILE A 224 -15.89 -1.65 12.72
C ILE A 224 -15.71 -2.90 11.86
N LYS A 225 -15.38 -2.70 10.59
CA LYS A 225 -15.05 -3.75 9.63
C LYS A 225 -13.60 -4.22 9.80
N ASP A 226 -13.24 -5.32 9.14
CA ASP A 226 -11.87 -5.81 9.11
C ASP A 226 -10.95 -4.82 8.40
N LEU A 227 -9.71 -4.75 8.88
CA LEU A 227 -8.66 -3.97 8.25
C LEU A 227 -8.36 -4.50 6.85
N VAL A 228 -8.34 -3.60 5.88
CA VAL A 228 -7.97 -3.90 4.50
C VAL A 228 -6.64 -3.24 4.16
N LEU A 229 -5.69 -4.05 3.68
CA LEU A 229 -4.44 -3.59 3.12
C LEU A 229 -4.61 -3.34 1.63
N VAL A 230 -4.23 -2.17 1.15
CA VAL A 230 -4.40 -1.77 -0.25
C VAL A 230 -3.09 -1.22 -0.80
N ASN A 231 -2.58 -1.84 -1.84
CA ASN A 231 -1.43 -1.32 -2.56
C ASN A 231 -1.85 -0.15 -3.47
N LEU A 232 -1.21 1.00 -3.32
CA LEU A 232 -1.51 2.22 -4.07
C LEU A 232 -1.30 2.04 -5.58
N GLU A 233 -0.26 1.30 -5.96
CA GLU A 233 0.03 0.99 -7.36
C GLU A 233 -1.10 0.15 -7.99
N THR A 234 -1.64 -0.82 -7.24
CA THR A 234 -2.79 -1.61 -7.68
C THR A 234 -4.00 -0.72 -7.96
N LEU A 235 -4.29 0.25 -7.09
CA LEU A 235 -5.36 1.22 -7.33
C LEU A 235 -5.09 2.05 -8.59
N PHE A 236 -3.87 2.51 -8.78
CA PHE A 236 -3.47 3.28 -9.94
C PHE A 236 -3.66 2.51 -11.25
N MET A 237 -3.32 1.22 -11.27
CA MET A 237 -3.53 0.36 -12.45
C MET A 237 -5.00 0.27 -12.87
N PHE A 238 -5.93 0.42 -11.94
CA PHE A 238 -7.36 0.42 -12.19
C PHE A 238 -8.01 1.80 -12.22
N ASP A 239 -7.22 2.90 -12.15
CA ASP A 239 -7.72 4.28 -12.09
C ASP A 239 -8.79 4.58 -13.14
N ARG A 240 -8.56 4.16 -14.40
CA ARG A 240 -9.56 4.36 -15.45
C ARG A 240 -10.87 3.63 -15.18
N ALA A 241 -10.83 2.41 -14.67
CA ALA A 241 -12.07 1.67 -14.37
C ALA A 241 -12.89 2.36 -13.26
N PHE A 242 -12.23 3.03 -12.32
CA PHE A 242 -12.89 3.86 -11.32
C PHE A 242 -13.45 5.14 -11.93
N ARG A 243 -12.69 5.87 -12.74
CA ARG A 243 -13.12 7.09 -13.43
C ARG A 243 -14.30 6.85 -14.37
N ASP A 244 -14.28 5.72 -15.07
CA ASP A 244 -15.39 5.27 -15.95
C ASP A 244 -16.57 4.70 -15.14
N HIS A 245 -16.56 4.78 -13.81
CA HIS A 245 -17.57 4.24 -12.88
C HIS A 245 -17.86 2.73 -13.02
N LYS A 246 -16.97 1.98 -13.69
CA LYS A 246 -17.04 0.50 -13.80
C LYS A 246 -16.70 -0.18 -12.47
N LEU A 247 -15.83 0.45 -11.68
CA LEU A 247 -15.52 0.09 -10.30
C LEU A 247 -16.02 1.19 -9.35
N LYS A 248 -16.51 0.77 -8.19
CA LYS A 248 -16.87 1.66 -7.08
C LYS A 248 -16.13 1.18 -5.85
N PHE A 249 -15.36 2.06 -5.21
CA PHE A 249 -14.47 1.68 -4.11
C PHE A 249 -15.21 1.04 -2.93
N ASP A 250 -16.32 1.64 -2.50
CA ASP A 250 -17.14 1.12 -1.39
C ASP A 250 -17.73 -0.27 -1.68
N VAL A 251 -18.12 -0.53 -2.92
CA VAL A 251 -18.61 -1.86 -3.35
C VAL A 251 -17.46 -2.85 -3.36
N LEU A 252 -16.31 -2.44 -3.91
CA LEU A 252 -15.13 -3.28 -4.04
C LEU A 252 -14.59 -3.75 -2.68
N ILE A 253 -14.50 -2.83 -1.71
CA ILE A 253 -14.07 -3.17 -0.34
C ILE A 253 -15.07 -4.13 0.32
N ASN A 254 -16.38 -3.90 0.22
CA ASN A 254 -17.37 -4.83 0.75
C ASN A 254 -17.31 -6.20 0.10
N ASP A 255 -17.13 -6.26 -1.22
CA ASP A 255 -17.00 -7.52 -1.96
C ASP A 255 -15.74 -8.28 -1.53
N PHE A 256 -14.62 -7.57 -1.30
CA PHE A 256 -13.40 -8.19 -0.79
C PHE A 256 -13.59 -8.76 0.62
N LEU A 257 -14.19 -8.01 1.53
CA LEU A 257 -14.47 -8.47 2.88
C LEU A 257 -15.40 -9.69 2.87
N SER A 258 -16.42 -9.70 2.03
CA SER A 258 -17.31 -10.85 1.85
C SER A 258 -16.59 -12.04 1.21
N TYR A 259 -15.71 -11.80 0.23
CA TYR A 259 -14.91 -12.82 -0.40
C TYR A 259 -14.01 -13.55 0.61
N LYS A 260 -13.36 -12.84 1.51
CA LYS A 260 -12.51 -13.42 2.56
C LYS A 260 -13.24 -14.35 3.51
N THR A 261 -14.53 -14.11 3.74
CA THR A 261 -15.34 -14.91 4.68
C THR A 261 -16.03 -16.11 4.03
N ASN A 262 -16.13 -16.15 2.70
CA ASN A 262 -16.86 -17.20 1.99
C ASN A 262 -16.20 -18.57 2.05
N LYS A 263 -14.86 -18.62 2.11
CA LYS A 263 -14.07 -19.85 2.21
C LYS A 263 -12.81 -19.61 3.04
N ILE A 264 -12.36 -20.61 3.77
CA ILE A 264 -11.15 -20.51 4.61
C ILE A 264 -9.93 -20.11 3.79
N GLU A 265 -9.74 -20.69 2.62
CA GLU A 265 -8.63 -20.41 1.69
C GLU A 265 -8.60 -18.96 1.18
N HIS A 266 -9.76 -18.27 1.18
CA HIS A 266 -9.85 -16.87 0.77
C HIS A 266 -9.35 -15.89 1.85
N GLY A 267 -9.28 -16.34 3.11
CA GLY A 267 -8.88 -15.49 4.24
C GLY A 267 -7.48 -14.89 4.09
N SER A 268 -6.55 -15.63 3.46
CA SER A 268 -5.17 -15.21 3.23
C SER A 268 -4.96 -14.36 1.97
N VAL A 269 -5.93 -14.36 1.04
CA VAL A 269 -5.79 -13.68 -0.27
C VAL A 269 -5.61 -12.18 -0.10
N PRO A 270 -4.56 -11.55 -0.68
CA PRO A 270 -4.38 -10.11 -0.63
C PRO A 270 -5.34 -9.37 -1.58
N PHE A 271 -5.60 -8.10 -1.28
CA PHE A 271 -6.55 -7.27 -2.02
C PHE A 271 -6.20 -7.13 -3.51
N ASN A 272 -4.93 -6.98 -3.85
CA ASN A 272 -4.47 -6.89 -5.23
C ASN A 272 -4.83 -8.13 -6.04
N LYS A 273 -4.54 -9.33 -5.51
CA LYS A 273 -4.89 -10.61 -6.18
C LYS A 273 -6.39 -10.73 -6.41
N PHE A 274 -7.21 -10.39 -5.41
CA PHE A 274 -8.67 -10.33 -5.54
C PHE A 274 -9.10 -9.35 -6.65
N LEU A 275 -8.54 -8.13 -6.65
CA LEU A 275 -8.89 -7.11 -7.63
C LEU A 275 -8.47 -7.50 -9.06
N PHE A 276 -7.29 -8.10 -9.23
CA PHE A 276 -6.84 -8.62 -10.52
C PHE A 276 -7.76 -9.74 -11.05
N GLN A 277 -8.11 -10.70 -10.21
CA GLN A 277 -9.03 -11.77 -10.60
C GLN A 277 -10.39 -11.21 -11.03
N ARG A 278 -10.94 -10.25 -10.25
CA ARG A 278 -12.20 -9.58 -10.57
C ARG A 278 -12.10 -8.73 -11.84
N GLY A 279 -11.00 -8.03 -12.03
CA GLY A 279 -10.72 -7.19 -13.20
C GLY A 279 -10.61 -8.04 -14.46
N LYS A 280 -9.92 -9.20 -14.40
CA LYS A 280 -9.81 -10.16 -15.49
C LYS A 280 -11.19 -10.71 -15.86
N ALA A 281 -11.97 -11.17 -14.87
CA ALA A 281 -13.31 -11.74 -15.10
C ALA A 281 -14.29 -10.72 -15.71
N LYS A 282 -14.12 -9.41 -15.44
CA LYS A 282 -14.99 -8.33 -15.96
C LYS A 282 -14.40 -7.58 -17.15
N GLY A 283 -13.22 -7.97 -17.67
CA GLY A 283 -12.57 -7.33 -18.80
C GLY A 283 -12.13 -5.88 -18.56
N TYR A 284 -11.79 -5.50 -17.31
CA TYR A 284 -11.34 -4.16 -16.97
C TYR A 284 -9.90 -3.86 -17.37
N PHE A 285 -9.13 -4.90 -17.71
CA PHE A 285 -7.80 -4.69 -18.28
C PHE A 285 -7.93 -4.11 -19.67
N TYR A 286 -7.09 -3.13 -19.97
CA TYR A 286 -6.90 -2.70 -21.34
C TYR A 286 -6.56 -3.90 -22.21
N LYS A 287 -7.32 -4.13 -23.25
CA LYS A 287 -6.74 -4.60 -24.49
C LYS A 287 -5.86 -3.43 -24.94
N SER A 288 -4.57 -3.46 -24.59
CA SER A 288 -3.61 -2.58 -25.20
C SER A 288 -3.74 -2.85 -26.69
N SER A 289 -4.20 -1.85 -27.41
CA SER A 289 -4.23 -1.90 -28.87
C SER A 289 -2.81 -2.27 -29.32
N GLY A 290 -2.58 -3.53 -29.61
CA GLY A 290 -1.50 -4.00 -30.46
C GLY A 290 -0.19 -4.50 -29.87
N ILE A 291 0.00 -4.69 -28.55
CA ILE A 291 1.30 -5.14 -27.99
C ILE A 291 1.27 -6.42 -27.13
N VAL A 292 0.12 -6.97 -26.85
CA VAL A 292 0.05 -8.34 -26.32
C VAL A 292 -0.40 -9.23 -27.45
N ARG A 293 0.55 -9.69 -28.27
CA ARG A 293 0.32 -10.90 -29.06
C ARG A 293 0.24 -12.04 -28.09
N GLU A 294 -0.91 -12.72 -28.11
CA GLU A 294 -1.06 -14.04 -27.52
C GLU A 294 0.11 -14.91 -28.00
N THR A 295 0.95 -15.34 -27.07
CA THR A 295 1.81 -16.51 -27.23
C THR A 295 1.33 -17.57 -26.27
#